data_30e37526e3e9a4237018c65c97031a57
#
_entry.id   30e37526e3e9a4237018c65c97031a57
#
_cell.length_a   1.000
_cell.length_b   1.000
_cell.length_c   1.000
_cell.angle_alpha   90.00
_cell.angle_beta   90.00
_cell.angle_gamma   90.00
#
_symmetry.space_group_name_H-M   'P 1'
#
loop_
_entity.id
_entity.type
_entity.pdbx_description
1 polymer ?
#
loop_
_entity_poly.entity_id
_entity_poly.type
_entity_poly.pdbx_seq_one_letter_code
_entity_poly.pdbx_strand_id
1 'polypeptide(L)'
;MNIDFKELANKYQTPYYVYDFDHITAQYTQLKESFRARKSLIAYAVKANSNLSVIKHLANLGAGADCVSIGEVKRALKVGIPSYKIIFSGVGKSDDEIKEALELDILMINVESAEELNRVETISKELNKVARISIRVNPNIDPKTHPYISTGLHENKFGVDIDTAKRMYIQCKNSESLEPTGIHCHIGSQLTQLQPIKDAVKIVADLVKNLKAIKIELSFFNVGGGLGIVYKDETLIDIYEYTQSILDVMFGLDLTVICEPGRFIVGNSGVFVTKVLYEKVNGNKRFIIVDGAMNDLIRPALYNAYHKIEVLNDNKEFSDCNLVGPVCESGDFFAKNIELPKTNHNDLIAIYSAGAYGFTMASNYNTRGRVAEIAVENGIDRLIRKRETFEDLIALEEEFIK
;
A
#
# COMPACT_ATOMS: atom_id res chain seq x y z
N MET A 1 -0.34 -15.02 14.98
CA MET A 1 1.03 -15.15 14.45
C MET A 1 1.81 -16.11 15.35
N ASN A 2 2.20 -17.26 14.83
CA ASN A 2 3.03 -18.22 15.59
C ASN A 2 4.47 -18.14 15.06
N ILE A 3 5.20 -17.09 15.48
CA ILE A 3 6.56 -16.77 14.99
C ILE A 3 7.49 -16.69 16.20
N ASP A 4 8.57 -17.47 16.18
CA ASP A 4 9.64 -17.39 17.19
C ASP A 4 10.63 -16.28 16.80
N PHE A 5 10.41 -15.08 17.33
CA PHE A 5 11.28 -13.93 17.07
C PHE A 5 12.71 -14.11 17.58
N LYS A 6 12.93 -14.93 18.62
CA LYS A 6 14.27 -15.18 19.17
C LYS A 6 15.07 -16.07 18.23
N GLU A 7 14.44 -17.12 17.70
CA GLU A 7 15.07 -17.98 16.70
C GLU A 7 15.44 -17.18 15.45
N LEU A 8 14.50 -16.36 14.94
CA LEU A 8 14.76 -15.51 13.76
C LEU A 8 15.88 -14.49 14.03
N ALA A 9 15.94 -13.88 15.21
CA ALA A 9 16.99 -12.94 15.58
C ALA A 9 18.38 -13.61 15.62
N ASN A 10 18.47 -14.84 16.08
CA ASN A 10 19.71 -15.61 16.05
C ASN A 10 20.15 -15.95 14.62
N LYS A 11 19.20 -16.28 13.74
CA LYS A 11 19.46 -16.70 12.37
C LYS A 11 19.76 -15.53 11.42
N TYR A 12 19.01 -14.43 11.52
CA TYR A 12 19.03 -13.33 10.55
C TYR A 12 19.58 -12.01 11.10
N GLN A 13 19.82 -11.94 12.42
CA GLN A 13 20.24 -10.75 13.16
C GLN A 13 19.19 -9.62 13.12
N THR A 14 19.16 -8.80 14.16
CA THR A 14 18.32 -7.59 14.23
C THR A 14 19.00 -6.39 13.58
N PRO A 15 18.27 -5.33 13.19
CA PRO A 15 16.81 -5.31 13.04
C PRO A 15 16.37 -6.02 11.76
N TYR A 16 15.11 -6.52 11.69
CA TYR A 16 14.55 -7.16 10.51
C TYR A 16 13.04 -6.97 10.44
N TYR A 17 12.46 -7.14 9.24
CA TYR A 17 11.04 -7.35 9.04
C TYR A 17 10.73 -8.84 8.91
N VAL A 18 9.63 -9.27 9.52
CA VAL A 18 9.08 -10.60 9.28
C VAL A 18 7.60 -10.48 8.90
N TYR A 19 7.18 -11.26 7.91
CA TYR A 19 5.81 -11.28 7.40
C TYR A 19 5.21 -12.69 7.52
N ASP A 20 4.02 -12.76 8.11
CA ASP A 20 3.18 -13.96 8.18
C ASP A 20 2.42 -14.12 6.85
N PHE A 21 2.85 -15.05 6.01
CA PHE A 21 2.24 -15.31 4.71
C PHE A 21 0.91 -16.05 4.83
N ASP A 22 0.68 -16.79 5.90
CA ASP A 22 -0.61 -17.43 6.16
C ASP A 22 -1.67 -16.37 6.44
N HIS A 23 -1.30 -15.32 7.18
CA HIS A 23 -2.17 -14.16 7.40
C HIS A 23 -2.47 -13.41 6.08
N ILE A 24 -1.47 -13.18 5.23
CA ILE A 24 -1.65 -12.56 3.89
C ILE A 24 -2.65 -13.38 3.07
N THR A 25 -2.49 -14.71 3.04
CA THR A 25 -3.40 -15.63 2.34
C THR A 25 -4.83 -15.50 2.86
N ALA A 26 -5.00 -15.51 4.19
CA ALA A 26 -6.31 -15.41 4.82
C ALA A 26 -7.03 -14.09 4.45
N GLN A 27 -6.33 -12.94 4.56
CA GLN A 27 -6.90 -11.63 4.24
C GLN A 27 -7.28 -11.50 2.75
N TYR A 28 -6.40 -11.93 1.86
CA TYR A 28 -6.69 -11.93 0.43
C TYR A 28 -7.89 -12.81 0.08
N THR A 29 -7.91 -14.03 0.61
CA THR A 29 -8.96 -15.02 0.34
C THR A 29 -10.31 -14.54 0.87
N GLN A 30 -10.36 -14.00 2.10
CA GLN A 30 -11.57 -13.44 2.68
C GLN A 30 -12.19 -12.37 1.77
N LEU A 31 -11.39 -11.44 1.28
CA LEU A 31 -11.89 -10.38 0.39
C LEU A 31 -12.30 -10.92 -0.98
N LYS A 32 -11.53 -11.84 -1.56
CA LYS A 32 -11.86 -12.47 -2.84
C LYS A 32 -13.17 -13.25 -2.77
N GLU A 33 -13.36 -14.07 -1.73
CA GLU A 33 -14.56 -14.87 -1.54
C GLU A 33 -15.80 -14.01 -1.26
N SER A 34 -15.66 -12.84 -0.64
CA SER A 34 -16.78 -11.93 -0.41
C SER A 34 -17.39 -11.42 -1.73
N PHE A 35 -16.61 -11.31 -2.80
CA PHE A 35 -17.06 -10.91 -4.14
C PHE A 35 -17.47 -12.09 -5.05
N ARG A 36 -17.53 -13.34 -4.55
CA ARG A 36 -17.79 -14.53 -5.39
C ARG A 36 -19.09 -14.48 -6.22
N ALA A 37 -20.07 -13.69 -5.81
CA ALA A 37 -21.35 -13.54 -6.51
C ALA A 37 -21.24 -12.70 -7.81
N ARG A 38 -20.07 -12.10 -8.08
CA ARG A 38 -19.85 -11.21 -9.22
C ARG A 38 -18.44 -11.36 -9.79
N LYS A 39 -18.28 -11.06 -11.08
CA LYS A 39 -16.95 -10.93 -11.68
C LYS A 39 -16.18 -9.84 -10.94
N SER A 40 -15.01 -10.19 -10.40
CA SER A 40 -14.18 -9.27 -9.63
C SER A 40 -12.69 -9.54 -9.82
N LEU A 41 -11.89 -8.49 -9.67
CA LEU A 41 -10.44 -8.53 -9.64
C LEU A 41 -9.96 -7.85 -8.34
N ILE A 42 -9.25 -8.59 -7.52
CA ILE A 42 -8.51 -8.01 -6.39
C ILE A 42 -7.12 -7.65 -6.91
N ALA A 43 -6.90 -6.37 -7.17
CA ALA A 43 -5.62 -5.82 -7.62
C ALA A 43 -4.83 -5.33 -6.41
N TYR A 44 -3.83 -6.08 -6.00
CA TYR A 44 -3.02 -5.71 -4.83
C TYR A 44 -2.29 -4.38 -5.05
N ALA A 45 -2.44 -3.43 -4.12
CA ALA A 45 -1.73 -2.15 -4.17
C ALA A 45 -0.26 -2.33 -3.76
N VAL A 46 0.61 -2.43 -4.78
CA VAL A 46 2.05 -2.77 -4.63
C VAL A 46 2.79 -1.82 -3.70
N LYS A 47 2.41 -0.54 -3.71
CA LYS A 47 2.96 0.51 -2.82
C LYS A 47 2.92 0.17 -1.32
N ALA A 48 2.00 -0.70 -0.89
CA ALA A 48 1.91 -1.08 0.52
C ALA A 48 3.09 -1.95 0.98
N ASN A 49 3.47 -2.92 0.14
CA ASN A 49 4.67 -3.74 0.31
C ASN A 49 5.11 -4.28 -1.04
N SER A 50 6.20 -3.76 -1.58
CA SER A 50 6.70 -4.07 -2.93
C SER A 50 7.72 -5.21 -2.98
N ASN A 51 7.90 -5.99 -1.89
CA ASN A 51 8.77 -7.15 -1.90
C ASN A 51 8.30 -8.18 -2.95
N LEU A 52 9.22 -8.64 -3.80
CA LEU A 52 8.88 -9.57 -4.90
C LEU A 52 8.24 -10.87 -4.40
N SER A 53 8.65 -11.37 -3.23
CA SER A 53 8.06 -12.59 -2.66
C SER A 53 6.64 -12.37 -2.18
N VAL A 54 6.32 -11.19 -1.62
CA VAL A 54 4.95 -10.82 -1.23
C VAL A 54 4.06 -10.71 -2.47
N ILE A 55 4.52 -10.01 -3.51
CA ILE A 55 3.77 -9.87 -4.77
C ILE A 55 3.59 -11.24 -5.43
N LYS A 56 4.65 -12.09 -5.46
CA LYS A 56 4.59 -13.45 -6.02
C LYS A 56 3.58 -14.34 -5.29
N HIS A 57 3.56 -14.26 -3.96
CA HIS A 57 2.60 -15.02 -3.15
C HIS A 57 1.16 -14.65 -3.53
N LEU A 58 0.86 -13.35 -3.62
CA LEU A 58 -0.46 -12.86 -4.03
C LEU A 58 -0.78 -13.19 -5.50
N ALA A 59 0.21 -13.13 -6.40
CA ALA A 59 0.05 -13.57 -7.79
C ALA A 59 -0.36 -15.05 -7.90
N ASN A 60 0.23 -15.91 -7.08
CA ASN A 60 -0.13 -17.34 -7.02
C ASN A 60 -1.58 -17.56 -6.52
N LEU A 61 -2.11 -16.66 -5.68
CA LEU A 61 -3.51 -16.66 -5.25
C LEU A 61 -4.46 -16.08 -6.31
N GLY A 62 -3.91 -15.53 -7.42
CA GLY A 62 -4.66 -15.00 -8.55
C GLY A 62 -4.89 -13.47 -8.52
N ALA A 63 -4.21 -12.74 -7.64
CA ALA A 63 -4.30 -11.28 -7.59
C ALA A 63 -3.83 -10.61 -8.88
N GLY A 64 -4.41 -9.44 -9.19
CA GLY A 64 -3.83 -8.43 -10.06
C GLY A 64 -2.93 -7.48 -9.26
N ALA A 65 -2.50 -6.39 -9.90
CA ALA A 65 -1.70 -5.35 -9.27
C ALA A 65 -2.23 -3.95 -9.58
N ASP A 66 -2.37 -3.10 -8.55
CA ASP A 66 -2.43 -1.65 -8.65
C ASP A 66 -1.04 -1.09 -8.42
N CYS A 67 -0.49 -0.44 -9.46
CA CYS A 67 0.86 0.09 -9.52
C CYS A 67 0.84 1.61 -9.67
N VAL A 68 1.73 2.31 -8.99
CA VAL A 68 1.79 3.79 -9.02
C VAL A 68 3.11 4.32 -9.62
N SER A 69 3.90 3.42 -10.20
CA SER A 69 5.07 3.72 -11.02
C SER A 69 5.33 2.57 -11.99
N ILE A 70 6.08 2.85 -13.06
CA ILE A 70 6.49 1.80 -13.99
C ILE A 70 7.40 0.75 -13.31
N GLY A 71 8.14 1.14 -12.29
CA GLY A 71 8.93 0.22 -11.47
C GLY A 71 8.08 -0.83 -10.75
N GLU A 72 6.90 -0.44 -10.26
CA GLU A 72 5.94 -1.38 -9.65
C GLU A 72 5.29 -2.29 -10.71
N VAL A 73 4.97 -1.76 -11.90
CA VAL A 73 4.49 -2.57 -13.05
C VAL A 73 5.51 -3.65 -13.41
N LYS A 74 6.79 -3.28 -13.53
CA LYS A 74 7.89 -4.24 -13.81
C LYS A 74 8.03 -5.29 -12.70
N ARG A 75 7.86 -4.92 -11.43
CA ARG A 75 7.86 -5.87 -10.31
C ARG A 75 6.71 -6.87 -10.43
N ALA A 76 5.51 -6.40 -10.75
CA ALA A 76 4.33 -7.25 -10.93
C ALA A 76 4.53 -8.25 -12.09
N LEU A 77 5.00 -7.79 -13.24
CA LEU A 77 5.32 -8.63 -14.39
C LEU A 77 6.43 -9.63 -14.08
N LYS A 78 7.50 -9.20 -13.38
CA LYS A 78 8.64 -10.04 -13.00
C LYS A 78 8.23 -11.27 -12.21
N VAL A 79 7.21 -11.16 -11.38
CA VAL A 79 6.71 -12.29 -10.57
C VAL A 79 5.60 -13.07 -11.24
N GLY A 80 5.20 -12.70 -12.47
CA GLY A 80 4.25 -13.43 -13.31
C GLY A 80 2.79 -13.00 -13.15
N ILE A 81 2.50 -11.80 -12.66
CA ILE A 81 1.16 -11.21 -12.82
C ILE A 81 0.98 -10.88 -14.31
N PRO A 82 -0.06 -11.42 -14.97
CA PRO A 82 -0.28 -11.12 -16.38
C PRO A 82 -0.63 -9.66 -16.61
N SER A 83 -0.16 -9.07 -17.72
CA SER A 83 -0.35 -7.64 -18.02
C SER A 83 -1.82 -7.21 -17.97
N TYR A 84 -2.73 -8.06 -18.45
CA TYR A 84 -4.18 -7.82 -18.40
C TYR A 84 -4.81 -7.82 -17.00
N LYS A 85 -4.01 -7.94 -15.93
CA LYS A 85 -4.42 -7.78 -14.52
C LYS A 85 -3.65 -6.66 -13.82
N ILE A 86 -2.92 -5.83 -14.57
CA ILE A 86 -2.11 -4.73 -14.02
C ILE A 86 -2.77 -3.40 -14.37
N ILE A 87 -2.93 -2.56 -13.38
CA ILE A 87 -3.48 -1.21 -13.46
C ILE A 87 -2.38 -0.23 -13.11
N PHE A 88 -2.25 0.85 -13.91
CA PHE A 88 -1.28 1.90 -13.64
C PHE A 88 -1.97 3.17 -13.18
N SER A 89 -1.86 3.47 -11.90
CA SER A 89 -2.43 4.62 -11.19
C SER A 89 -1.35 5.69 -10.88
N GLY A 90 -1.76 6.80 -10.28
CA GLY A 90 -0.85 7.87 -9.83
C GLY A 90 -0.98 9.15 -10.65
N VAL A 91 -0.81 10.31 -9.98
CA VAL A 91 -1.07 11.66 -10.52
C VAL A 91 0.04 12.21 -11.41
N GLY A 92 1.19 11.55 -11.50
CA GLY A 92 2.38 12.12 -12.13
C GLY A 92 3.12 11.09 -12.98
N LYS A 93 2.44 10.47 -13.96
CA LYS A 93 3.07 9.57 -14.93
C LYS A 93 3.85 10.38 -15.94
N SER A 94 5.13 10.07 -16.15
CA SER A 94 5.94 10.66 -17.21
C SER A 94 5.61 10.07 -18.57
N ASP A 95 6.02 10.76 -19.64
CA ASP A 95 5.83 10.28 -21.01
C ASP A 95 6.46 8.91 -21.23
N ASP A 96 7.68 8.70 -20.71
CA ASP A 96 8.38 7.41 -20.82
C ASP A 96 7.64 6.30 -20.08
N GLU A 97 7.07 6.57 -18.89
CA GLU A 97 6.29 5.60 -18.15
C GLU A 97 4.97 5.26 -18.85
N ILE A 98 4.30 6.25 -19.45
CA ILE A 98 3.08 6.05 -20.25
C ILE A 98 3.41 5.19 -21.47
N LYS A 99 4.48 5.53 -22.19
CA LYS A 99 4.96 4.78 -23.36
C LYS A 99 5.22 3.33 -23.01
N GLU A 100 6.00 3.08 -21.96
CA GLU A 100 6.34 1.72 -21.53
C GLU A 100 5.09 0.94 -21.08
N ALA A 101 4.17 1.57 -20.35
CA ALA A 101 2.91 0.95 -19.94
C ALA A 101 2.05 0.51 -21.15
N LEU A 102 1.99 1.33 -22.20
CA LEU A 102 1.31 1.01 -23.45
C LEU A 102 2.01 -0.11 -24.23
N GLU A 103 3.35 -0.14 -24.23
CA GLU A 103 4.13 -1.19 -24.86
C GLU A 103 3.93 -2.54 -24.15
N LEU A 104 3.85 -2.55 -22.83
CA LEU A 104 3.59 -3.71 -21.97
C LEU A 104 2.14 -4.22 -22.03
N ASP A 105 1.24 -3.50 -22.69
CA ASP A 105 -0.16 -3.85 -22.89
C ASP A 105 -0.90 -4.21 -21.59
N ILE A 106 -0.73 -3.35 -20.56
CA ILE A 106 -1.39 -3.54 -19.26
C ILE A 106 -2.91 -3.38 -19.37
N LEU A 107 -3.64 -3.79 -18.32
CA LEU A 107 -5.11 -3.77 -18.33
C LEU A 107 -5.66 -2.39 -18.63
N MET A 108 -5.20 -1.35 -17.94
CA MET A 108 -5.62 0.04 -18.16
C MET A 108 -4.74 1.03 -17.41
N ILE A 109 -4.77 2.30 -17.85
CA ILE A 109 -4.19 3.45 -17.17
C ILE A 109 -5.31 4.20 -16.43
N ASN A 110 -5.17 4.38 -15.10
CA ASN A 110 -6.01 5.27 -14.33
C ASN A 110 -5.52 6.71 -14.49
N VAL A 111 -6.25 7.50 -15.26
CA VAL A 111 -5.93 8.90 -15.58
C VAL A 111 -6.54 9.82 -14.53
N GLU A 112 -5.79 10.82 -14.09
CA GLU A 112 -6.16 11.70 -12.99
C GLU A 112 -6.29 13.19 -13.38
N SER A 113 -6.09 13.56 -14.69
CA SER A 113 -6.32 14.91 -15.21
C SER A 113 -6.59 14.89 -16.72
N ALA A 114 -7.16 15.99 -17.25
CA ALA A 114 -7.38 16.18 -18.68
C ALA A 114 -6.05 16.31 -19.44
N GLU A 115 -5.06 16.95 -18.84
CA GLU A 115 -3.71 17.11 -19.39
C GLU A 115 -3.02 15.76 -19.52
N GLU A 116 -3.13 14.89 -18.50
CA GLU A 116 -2.63 13.51 -18.57
C GLU A 116 -3.32 12.73 -19.69
N LEU A 117 -4.65 12.84 -19.83
CA LEU A 117 -5.38 12.18 -20.92
C LEU A 117 -4.87 12.61 -22.29
N ASN A 118 -4.61 13.92 -22.49
CA ASN A 118 -4.04 14.45 -23.72
C ASN A 118 -2.63 13.87 -24.00
N ARG A 119 -1.80 13.70 -22.96
CA ARG A 119 -0.47 13.08 -23.11
C ARG A 119 -0.60 11.61 -23.50
N VAL A 120 -1.47 10.85 -22.81
CA VAL A 120 -1.73 9.44 -23.15
C VAL A 120 -2.21 9.32 -24.61
N GLU A 121 -3.14 10.18 -25.05
CA GLU A 121 -3.64 10.17 -26.43
C GLU A 121 -2.52 10.44 -27.45
N THR A 122 -1.67 11.43 -27.19
CA THR A 122 -0.54 11.78 -28.05
C THR A 122 0.42 10.60 -28.21
N ILE A 123 0.85 10.02 -27.08
CA ILE A 123 1.79 8.89 -27.07
C ILE A 123 1.16 7.64 -27.71
N SER A 124 -0.13 7.41 -27.50
CA SER A 124 -0.84 6.30 -28.13
C SER A 124 -0.86 6.42 -29.67
N LYS A 125 -1.08 7.63 -30.18
CA LYS A 125 -1.00 7.93 -31.62
C LYS A 125 0.41 7.70 -32.17
N GLU A 126 1.43 8.17 -31.48
CA GLU A 126 2.84 7.99 -31.85
C GLU A 126 3.22 6.50 -31.93
N LEU A 127 2.68 5.68 -31.01
CA LEU A 127 2.91 4.23 -30.95
C LEU A 127 1.98 3.43 -31.86
N ASN A 128 1.00 4.07 -32.51
CA ASN A 128 -0.08 3.40 -33.24
C ASN A 128 -0.78 2.33 -32.37
N LYS A 129 -1.12 2.69 -31.13
CA LYS A 129 -1.79 1.84 -30.14
C LYS A 129 -3.08 2.51 -29.66
N VAL A 130 -3.96 1.69 -29.08
CA VAL A 130 -5.16 2.16 -28.37
C VAL A 130 -4.92 2.01 -26.87
N ALA A 131 -4.99 3.13 -26.13
CA ALA A 131 -4.87 3.12 -24.69
C ALA A 131 -6.22 2.79 -24.03
N ARG A 132 -6.25 1.76 -23.18
CA ARG A 132 -7.39 1.46 -22.32
C ARG A 132 -7.38 2.42 -21.12
N ILE A 133 -8.42 3.23 -21.00
CA ILE A 133 -8.52 4.34 -20.05
C ILE A 133 -9.54 4.04 -18.97
N SER A 134 -9.13 4.29 -17.74
CA SER A 134 -10.00 4.47 -16.58
C SER A 134 -9.78 5.88 -16.04
N ILE A 135 -10.85 6.59 -15.71
CA ILE A 135 -10.73 7.94 -15.16
C ILE A 135 -10.99 7.87 -13.65
N ARG A 136 -10.05 8.44 -12.88
CA ARG A 136 -10.21 8.57 -11.44
C ARG A 136 -11.10 9.75 -11.11
N VAL A 137 -12.29 9.45 -10.61
CA VAL A 137 -13.28 10.43 -10.18
C VAL A 137 -13.10 10.72 -8.69
N ASN A 138 -13.03 11.99 -8.35
CA ASN A 138 -13.09 12.44 -6.97
C ASN A 138 -14.55 12.75 -6.61
N PRO A 139 -15.22 11.95 -5.75
CA PRO A 139 -16.63 12.13 -5.42
C PRO A 139 -16.85 13.24 -4.39
N ASN A 140 -15.83 13.93 -3.91
CA ASN A 140 -15.88 14.95 -2.88
C ASN A 140 -16.50 14.44 -1.56
N ILE A 141 -16.08 13.29 -1.10
CA ILE A 141 -16.51 12.67 0.16
C ILE A 141 -15.38 12.74 1.18
N ASP A 142 -15.70 13.21 2.40
CA ASP A 142 -14.78 13.18 3.54
C ASP A 142 -14.71 11.75 4.13
N PRO A 143 -13.55 11.08 4.03
CA PRO A 143 -13.39 9.71 4.53
C PRO A 143 -13.24 9.61 6.04
N LYS A 144 -13.21 10.74 6.78
CA LYS A 144 -13.00 10.79 8.24
C LYS A 144 -11.71 10.09 8.70
N THR A 145 -10.60 10.28 7.95
CA THR A 145 -9.28 9.71 8.23
C THR A 145 -8.23 10.79 8.45
N HIS A 146 -6.98 10.38 8.76
CA HIS A 146 -5.88 11.34 8.94
C HIS A 146 -5.69 12.20 7.67
N PRO A 147 -5.48 13.53 7.78
CA PRO A 147 -5.41 14.45 6.64
C PRO A 147 -4.42 14.03 5.55
N TYR A 148 -3.25 13.48 5.90
CA TYR A 148 -2.23 13.07 4.93
C TYR A 148 -2.59 11.80 4.14
N ILE A 149 -3.63 11.06 4.54
CA ILE A 149 -4.08 9.84 3.85
C ILE A 149 -5.52 9.93 3.35
N SER A 150 -6.15 11.11 3.43
CA SER A 150 -7.43 11.45 2.80
C SER A 150 -7.17 11.84 1.34
N THR A 151 -7.97 11.30 0.40
CA THR A 151 -7.82 11.55 -1.05
C THR A 151 -9.13 11.88 -1.75
N GLY A 152 -10.23 11.97 -1.01
CA GLY A 152 -11.60 12.14 -1.54
C GLY A 152 -12.14 13.57 -1.54
N LEU A 153 -11.37 14.58 -1.12
CA LEU A 153 -11.80 15.98 -1.06
C LEU A 153 -11.29 16.78 -2.26
N HIS A 154 -12.00 17.84 -2.63
CA HIS A 154 -11.62 18.74 -3.76
C HIS A 154 -10.22 19.34 -3.65
N GLU A 155 -9.74 19.58 -2.44
CA GLU A 155 -8.41 20.17 -2.20
C GLU A 155 -7.25 19.20 -2.41
N ASN A 156 -7.55 17.92 -2.63
CA ASN A 156 -6.53 16.90 -2.85
C ASN A 156 -6.08 16.88 -4.31
N LYS A 157 -4.80 16.57 -4.53
CA LYS A 157 -4.21 16.45 -5.86
C LYS A 157 -4.75 15.30 -6.73
N PHE A 158 -5.67 14.47 -6.20
CA PHE A 158 -6.07 13.21 -6.79
C PHE A 158 -7.40 13.29 -7.51
N GLY A 159 -7.43 12.75 -8.75
CA GLY A 159 -8.63 12.58 -9.55
C GLY A 159 -9.25 13.89 -10.03
N VAL A 160 -10.35 13.77 -10.74
CA VAL A 160 -11.10 14.90 -11.32
C VAL A 160 -12.55 14.89 -10.82
N ASP A 161 -13.20 16.04 -10.86
CA ASP A 161 -14.63 16.17 -10.58
C ASP A 161 -15.49 15.46 -11.65
N ILE A 162 -16.77 15.26 -11.34
CA ILE A 162 -17.72 14.52 -12.19
C ILE A 162 -17.88 15.15 -13.58
N ASP A 163 -17.95 16.47 -13.67
CA ASP A 163 -18.19 17.14 -14.95
C ASP A 163 -16.94 17.11 -15.82
N THR A 164 -15.77 17.24 -15.23
CA THR A 164 -14.49 17.03 -15.91
C THR A 164 -14.38 15.58 -16.38
N ALA A 165 -14.71 14.60 -15.55
CA ALA A 165 -14.70 13.19 -15.93
C ALA A 165 -15.62 12.91 -17.13
N LYS A 166 -16.84 13.49 -17.17
CA LYS A 166 -17.74 13.37 -18.33
C LYS A 166 -17.12 13.89 -19.61
N ARG A 167 -16.48 15.07 -19.57
CA ARG A 167 -15.79 15.65 -20.73
C ARG A 167 -14.67 14.74 -21.23
N MET A 168 -13.86 14.21 -20.30
CA MET A 168 -12.78 13.28 -20.63
C MET A 168 -13.30 11.99 -21.26
N TYR A 169 -14.40 11.41 -20.76
CA TYR A 169 -15.03 10.23 -21.38
C TYR A 169 -15.58 10.53 -22.78
N ILE A 170 -16.13 11.72 -23.01
CA ILE A 170 -16.57 12.15 -24.37
C ILE A 170 -15.35 12.28 -25.30
N GLN A 171 -14.21 12.79 -24.80
CA GLN A 171 -12.95 12.80 -25.56
C GLN A 171 -12.52 11.37 -25.91
N CYS A 172 -12.49 10.45 -24.95
CA CYS A 172 -12.16 9.05 -25.22
C CYS A 172 -13.06 8.45 -26.32
N LYS A 173 -14.38 8.67 -26.22
CA LYS A 173 -15.34 8.16 -27.20
C LYS A 173 -15.07 8.68 -28.64
N ASN A 174 -14.57 9.90 -28.77
CA ASN A 174 -14.33 10.55 -30.08
C ASN A 174 -12.89 10.30 -30.58
N SER A 175 -12.05 9.64 -29.83
CA SER A 175 -10.67 9.34 -30.19
C SER A 175 -10.55 7.93 -30.75
N GLU A 176 -9.73 7.76 -31.80
CA GLU A 176 -9.36 6.44 -32.32
C GLU A 176 -8.24 5.77 -31.53
N SER A 177 -7.58 6.51 -30.62
CA SER A 177 -6.42 6.05 -29.83
C SER A 177 -6.71 5.87 -28.35
N LEU A 178 -7.95 6.13 -27.91
CA LEU A 178 -8.38 5.98 -26.52
C LEU A 178 -9.61 5.09 -26.44
N GLU A 179 -9.60 4.12 -25.55
CA GLU A 179 -10.74 3.25 -25.24
C GLU A 179 -11.19 3.49 -23.81
N PRO A 180 -12.41 4.00 -23.57
CA PRO A 180 -12.96 4.13 -22.22
C PRO A 180 -13.30 2.74 -21.68
N THR A 181 -12.47 2.22 -20.79
CA THR A 181 -12.52 0.82 -20.31
C THR A 181 -13.05 0.72 -18.90
N GLY A 182 -12.70 1.66 -18.02
CA GLY A 182 -13.08 1.61 -16.61
C GLY A 182 -13.40 2.97 -16.01
N ILE A 183 -13.86 2.95 -14.77
CA ILE A 183 -14.02 4.10 -13.89
C ILE A 183 -13.42 3.76 -12.53
N HIS A 184 -12.74 4.71 -11.91
CA HIS A 184 -12.03 4.52 -10.64
C HIS A 184 -12.43 5.58 -9.62
N CYS A 185 -12.55 5.20 -8.36
CA CYS A 185 -12.57 6.13 -7.23
C CYS A 185 -11.75 5.57 -6.06
N HIS A 186 -11.11 6.47 -5.32
CA HIS A 186 -10.40 6.12 -4.09
C HIS A 186 -10.46 7.31 -3.15
N ILE A 187 -11.14 7.16 -2.00
CA ILE A 187 -11.44 8.28 -1.10
C ILE A 187 -10.44 8.45 0.05
N GLY A 188 -9.62 7.43 0.33
CA GLY A 188 -8.63 7.49 1.40
C GLY A 188 -8.11 6.15 1.85
N SER A 189 -7.31 6.17 2.89
CA SER A 189 -6.68 5.00 3.50
C SER A 189 -7.04 4.90 4.97
N GLN A 190 -7.01 3.70 5.55
CA GLN A 190 -7.40 3.41 6.93
C GLN A 190 -8.88 3.77 7.19
N LEU A 191 -9.77 3.36 6.27
CA LEU A 191 -11.20 3.57 6.38
C LEU A 191 -11.80 2.57 7.37
N THR A 192 -12.46 3.09 8.40
CA THR A 192 -13.14 2.31 9.45
C THR A 192 -14.65 2.54 9.46
N GLN A 193 -15.15 3.43 8.60
CA GLN A 193 -16.57 3.74 8.45
C GLN A 193 -17.05 3.35 7.05
N LEU A 194 -18.15 2.61 6.97
CA LEU A 194 -18.69 2.11 5.72
C LEU A 194 -19.44 3.19 4.92
N GLN A 195 -20.10 4.14 5.60
CA GLN A 195 -20.97 5.11 4.94
C GLN A 195 -20.26 5.98 3.88
N PRO A 196 -19.06 6.54 4.13
CA PRO A 196 -18.33 7.30 3.11
C PRO A 196 -18.06 6.49 1.83
N ILE A 197 -17.80 5.18 1.99
CA ILE A 197 -17.57 4.27 0.84
C ILE A 197 -18.87 4.09 0.04
N LYS A 198 -19.99 3.84 0.72
CA LYS A 198 -21.31 3.72 0.08
C LYS A 198 -21.66 4.96 -0.73
N ASP A 199 -21.47 6.13 -0.14
CA ASP A 199 -21.79 7.41 -0.77
C ASP A 199 -20.92 7.65 -2.01
N ALA A 200 -19.62 7.38 -1.92
CA ALA A 200 -18.69 7.50 -3.03
C ALA A 200 -19.04 6.54 -4.18
N VAL A 201 -19.28 5.27 -3.88
CA VAL A 201 -19.65 4.25 -4.88
C VAL A 201 -20.96 4.62 -5.57
N LYS A 202 -21.95 5.14 -4.83
CA LYS A 202 -23.24 5.59 -5.37
C LYS A 202 -23.08 6.74 -6.37
N ILE A 203 -22.32 7.77 -6.01
CA ILE A 203 -22.06 8.93 -6.88
C ILE A 203 -21.40 8.47 -8.19
N VAL A 204 -20.41 7.59 -8.09
CA VAL A 204 -19.67 7.09 -9.27
C VAL A 204 -20.54 6.14 -10.11
N ALA A 205 -21.38 5.32 -9.50
CA ALA A 205 -22.33 4.46 -10.22
C ALA A 205 -23.39 5.27 -10.98
N ASP A 206 -23.85 6.40 -10.44
CA ASP A 206 -24.76 7.29 -11.16
C ASP A 206 -24.07 7.96 -12.36
N LEU A 207 -22.78 8.29 -12.26
CA LEU A 207 -21.99 8.73 -13.40
C LEU A 207 -21.93 7.64 -14.50
N VAL A 208 -21.70 6.38 -14.13
CA VAL A 208 -21.68 5.24 -15.09
C VAL A 208 -23.02 5.12 -15.82
N LYS A 209 -24.15 5.26 -15.13
CA LYS A 209 -25.48 5.26 -15.76
C LYS A 209 -25.64 6.39 -16.77
N ASN A 210 -25.18 7.59 -16.43
CA ASN A 210 -25.18 8.75 -17.31
C ASN A 210 -24.30 8.55 -18.56
N LEU A 211 -23.11 7.95 -18.39
CA LEU A 211 -22.23 7.61 -19.51
C LEU A 211 -22.87 6.59 -20.45
N LYS A 212 -23.49 5.55 -19.89
CA LYS A 212 -24.23 4.55 -20.69
C LYS A 212 -25.37 5.17 -21.49
N ALA A 213 -26.10 6.15 -20.95
CA ALA A 213 -27.17 6.85 -21.65
C ALA A 213 -26.68 7.60 -22.90
N ILE A 214 -25.42 8.03 -22.92
CA ILE A 214 -24.77 8.65 -24.09
C ILE A 214 -23.91 7.66 -24.89
N LYS A 215 -24.13 6.36 -24.73
CA LYS A 215 -23.45 5.26 -25.44
C LYS A 215 -21.93 5.22 -25.19
N ILE A 216 -21.51 5.48 -23.95
CA ILE A 216 -20.17 5.19 -23.44
C ILE A 216 -20.33 4.00 -22.51
N GLU A 217 -19.84 2.84 -22.94
CA GLU A 217 -19.91 1.59 -22.18
C GLU A 217 -18.57 1.32 -21.55
N LEU A 218 -18.59 1.01 -20.25
CA LEU A 218 -17.41 0.63 -19.47
C LEU A 218 -17.44 -0.87 -19.15
N SER A 219 -16.30 -1.45 -18.89
CA SER A 219 -16.14 -2.87 -18.52
C SER A 219 -15.80 -3.05 -17.04
N PHE A 220 -15.20 -2.03 -16.42
CA PHE A 220 -14.68 -2.12 -15.05
C PHE A 220 -15.18 -0.98 -14.18
N PHE A 221 -15.53 -1.35 -12.94
CA PHE A 221 -15.82 -0.41 -11.86
C PHE A 221 -14.82 -0.63 -10.73
N ASN A 222 -13.86 0.28 -10.60
CA ASN A 222 -12.80 0.20 -9.61
C ASN A 222 -13.17 1.06 -8.39
N VAL A 223 -13.40 0.39 -7.26
CA VAL A 223 -13.76 1.03 -5.98
C VAL A 223 -12.55 1.48 -5.17
N GLY A 224 -11.34 1.30 -5.73
CA GLY A 224 -10.10 1.60 -5.03
C GLY A 224 -9.82 0.64 -3.88
N GLY A 225 -8.99 1.12 -2.96
CA GLY A 225 -8.67 0.42 -1.72
C GLY A 225 -9.19 1.18 -0.51
N GLY A 226 -8.38 1.20 0.54
CA GLY A 226 -8.63 2.03 1.71
C GLY A 226 -9.11 1.28 2.94
N LEU A 227 -9.54 0.03 2.84
CA LEU A 227 -9.92 -0.78 4.00
C LEU A 227 -8.88 -0.71 5.11
N GLY A 228 -9.34 -0.35 6.32
CA GLY A 228 -8.52 -0.21 7.50
C GLY A 228 -8.13 -1.54 8.15
N ILE A 229 -7.19 -1.45 9.08
CA ILE A 229 -6.76 -2.54 9.95
C ILE A 229 -6.76 -2.08 11.39
N VAL A 230 -6.68 -3.01 12.34
CA VAL A 230 -6.50 -2.69 13.76
C VAL A 230 -5.03 -2.38 14.01
N TYR A 231 -4.76 -1.16 14.47
CA TYR A 231 -3.48 -0.76 15.05
C TYR A 231 -3.55 -0.77 16.57
N LYS A 232 -4.63 -0.27 17.17
CA LYS A 232 -4.83 -0.15 18.60
C LYS A 232 -6.19 -0.71 19.05
N ASP A 233 -7.26 -0.02 18.72
CA ASP A 233 -8.63 -0.28 19.20
C ASP A 233 -9.70 0.04 18.15
N GLU A 234 -9.29 0.15 16.86
CA GLU A 234 -10.22 0.47 15.78
C GLU A 234 -11.28 -0.64 15.60
N THR A 235 -12.53 -0.23 15.45
CA THR A 235 -13.58 -1.10 14.96
C THR A 235 -13.53 -1.13 13.43
N LEU A 236 -13.35 -2.30 12.86
CA LEU A 236 -13.22 -2.47 11.41
C LEU A 236 -14.59 -2.59 10.74
N ILE A 237 -14.61 -2.23 9.45
CA ILE A 237 -15.74 -2.52 8.57
C ILE A 237 -15.83 -4.04 8.39
N ASP A 238 -17.02 -4.61 8.56
CA ASP A 238 -17.27 -6.00 8.19
C ASP A 238 -17.14 -6.19 6.67
N ILE A 239 -16.34 -7.19 6.25
CA ILE A 239 -16.02 -7.41 4.83
C ILE A 239 -17.24 -7.84 4.02
N TYR A 240 -18.18 -8.57 4.62
CA TYR A 240 -19.42 -8.93 3.96
C TYR A 240 -20.30 -7.68 3.75
N GLU A 241 -20.49 -6.85 4.77
CA GLU A 241 -21.26 -5.59 4.67
C GLU A 241 -20.63 -4.63 3.66
N TYR A 242 -19.29 -4.53 3.65
CA TYR A 242 -18.55 -3.75 2.66
C TYR A 242 -18.89 -4.21 1.24
N THR A 243 -18.74 -5.51 1.00
CA THR A 243 -18.99 -6.08 -0.32
C THR A 243 -20.44 -5.95 -0.76
N GLN A 244 -21.41 -6.30 0.11
CA GLN A 244 -22.82 -6.17 -0.22
C GLN A 244 -23.19 -4.72 -0.54
N SER A 245 -22.66 -3.76 0.18
CA SER A 245 -22.89 -2.34 -0.08
C SER A 245 -22.46 -1.89 -1.47
N ILE A 246 -21.35 -2.44 -1.97
CA ILE A 246 -20.86 -2.18 -3.33
C ILE A 246 -21.77 -2.88 -4.35
N LEU A 247 -22.09 -4.15 -4.12
CA LEU A 247 -22.87 -4.95 -5.05
C LEU A 247 -24.31 -4.43 -5.20
N ASP A 248 -24.91 -3.94 -4.13
CA ASP A 248 -26.26 -3.33 -4.15
C ASP A 248 -26.29 -2.08 -5.03
N VAL A 249 -25.31 -1.20 -4.90
CA VAL A 249 -25.21 0.02 -5.73
C VAL A 249 -24.96 -0.33 -7.21
N MET A 250 -24.25 -1.40 -7.47
CA MET A 250 -23.91 -1.85 -8.82
C MET A 250 -24.97 -2.76 -9.44
N PHE A 251 -26.10 -2.97 -8.76
CA PHE A 251 -27.20 -3.77 -9.31
C PHE A 251 -27.68 -3.20 -10.66
N GLY A 252 -27.79 -4.05 -11.67
CA GLY A 252 -28.17 -3.66 -13.03
C GLY A 252 -27.04 -3.06 -13.89
N LEU A 253 -25.82 -2.91 -13.34
CA LEU A 253 -24.62 -2.55 -14.09
C LEU A 253 -23.82 -3.83 -14.38
N ASP A 254 -23.60 -4.17 -15.65
CA ASP A 254 -22.79 -5.34 -16.04
C ASP A 254 -21.31 -4.96 -16.14
N LEU A 255 -20.68 -4.76 -14.98
CA LEU A 255 -19.27 -4.35 -14.86
C LEU A 255 -18.53 -5.33 -13.95
N THR A 256 -17.26 -5.58 -14.25
CA THR A 256 -16.35 -6.27 -13.34
C THR A 256 -15.93 -5.31 -12.23
N VAL A 257 -16.07 -5.73 -10.97
CA VAL A 257 -15.61 -4.95 -9.83
C VAL A 257 -14.12 -5.12 -9.64
N ILE A 258 -13.41 -4.01 -9.44
CA ILE A 258 -12.00 -4.03 -9.04
C ILE A 258 -11.88 -3.43 -7.65
N CYS A 259 -11.11 -4.09 -6.78
CA CYS A 259 -10.68 -3.56 -5.49
C CYS A 259 -9.16 -3.49 -5.43
N GLU A 260 -8.62 -2.45 -4.80
CA GLU A 260 -7.17 -2.19 -4.68
C GLU A 260 -6.70 -2.23 -3.21
N PRO A 261 -6.86 -3.35 -2.49
CA PRO A 261 -6.42 -3.45 -1.11
C PRO A 261 -4.89 -3.49 -1.05
N GLY A 262 -4.31 -2.70 -0.14
CA GLY A 262 -2.89 -2.78 0.19
C GLY A 262 -2.73 -3.07 1.67
N ARG A 263 -2.95 -2.06 2.52
CA ARG A 263 -2.86 -2.14 3.97
C ARG A 263 -3.66 -3.31 4.56
N PHE A 264 -4.88 -3.50 4.13
CA PHE A 264 -5.76 -4.57 4.60
C PHE A 264 -5.12 -5.95 4.47
N ILE A 265 -4.43 -6.21 3.36
CA ILE A 265 -3.82 -7.52 3.10
C ILE A 265 -2.54 -7.72 3.92
N VAL A 266 -1.63 -6.73 3.92
CA VAL A 266 -0.27 -6.95 4.44
C VAL A 266 0.01 -6.26 5.77
N GLY A 267 -0.83 -5.34 6.22
CA GLY A 267 -0.52 -4.47 7.37
C GLY A 267 -0.25 -5.25 8.66
N ASN A 268 -1.21 -6.08 9.08
CA ASN A 268 -1.08 -6.87 10.30
C ASN A 268 -0.24 -8.15 10.13
N SER A 269 0.14 -8.51 8.91
CA SER A 269 1.06 -9.64 8.68
C SER A 269 2.49 -9.34 9.08
N GLY A 270 2.88 -8.07 9.14
CA GLY A 270 4.27 -7.66 9.32
C GLY A 270 4.61 -7.17 10.71
N VAL A 271 5.77 -7.61 11.20
CA VAL A 271 6.38 -7.18 12.45
C VAL A 271 7.79 -6.67 12.16
N PHE A 272 8.13 -5.51 12.70
CA PHE A 272 9.50 -5.03 12.74
C PHE A 272 10.12 -5.43 14.06
N VAL A 273 11.23 -6.16 14.02
CA VAL A 273 11.92 -6.67 15.21
C VAL A 273 13.27 -5.98 15.35
N THR A 274 13.52 -5.47 16.54
CA THR A 274 14.74 -4.75 16.92
C THR A 274 15.23 -5.23 18.27
N LYS A 275 16.44 -4.91 18.67
CA LYS A 275 16.98 -5.24 20.00
C LYS A 275 17.44 -4.01 20.75
N VAL A 276 17.39 -4.09 22.05
CA VAL A 276 17.86 -3.05 22.97
C VAL A 276 19.39 -2.99 22.93
N LEU A 277 19.90 -1.79 22.67
CA LEU A 277 21.32 -1.47 22.81
C LEU A 277 21.60 -1.00 24.23
N TYR A 278 20.84 0.00 24.67
CA TYR A 278 21.04 0.64 25.98
C TYR A 278 19.72 1.16 26.54
N GLU A 279 19.65 1.24 27.89
CA GLU A 279 18.77 2.16 28.59
C GLU A 279 19.54 3.36 29.11
N LYS A 280 18.95 4.55 29.10
CA LYS A 280 19.51 5.72 29.78
C LYS A 280 18.38 6.57 30.36
N VAL A 281 18.73 7.31 31.43
CA VAL A 281 17.83 8.27 32.06
C VAL A 281 18.46 9.65 31.96
N ASN A 282 17.68 10.62 31.43
CA ASN A 282 18.04 12.03 31.40
C ASN A 282 16.98 12.81 32.19
N GLY A 283 17.37 13.38 33.34
CA GLY A 283 16.42 13.92 34.28
C GLY A 283 15.43 12.85 34.73
N ASN A 284 14.15 13.05 34.47
CA ASN A 284 13.08 12.09 34.81
C ASN A 284 12.61 11.24 33.61
N LYS A 285 13.30 11.33 32.45
CA LYS A 285 12.91 10.60 31.25
C LYS A 285 13.78 9.37 31.04
N ARG A 286 13.15 8.22 30.95
CA ARG A 286 13.74 6.96 30.57
C ARG A 286 13.71 6.80 29.04
N PHE A 287 14.83 6.41 28.46
CA PHE A 287 14.97 6.12 27.03
C PHE A 287 15.43 4.68 26.86
N ILE A 288 14.72 3.93 26.03
CA ILE A 288 15.16 2.62 25.52
C ILE A 288 15.70 2.85 24.13
N ILE A 289 17.00 2.65 23.91
CA ILE A 289 17.68 2.85 22.64
C ILE A 289 17.85 1.50 21.97
N VAL A 290 17.36 1.36 20.77
CA VAL A 290 17.39 0.11 19.99
C VAL A 290 18.25 0.21 18.75
N ASP A 291 18.56 -0.90 18.08
CA ASP A 291 19.35 -0.95 16.85
C ASP A 291 18.55 -0.62 15.57
N GLY A 292 17.22 -0.68 15.61
CA GLY A 292 16.34 -0.15 14.58
C GLY A 292 16.13 1.36 14.68
N ALA A 293 15.72 2.03 13.61
CA ALA A 293 15.57 3.48 13.58
C ALA A 293 14.44 3.96 12.66
N MET A 294 14.19 5.28 12.64
CA MET A 294 13.21 5.90 11.76
C MET A 294 13.46 5.63 10.27
N ASN A 295 14.72 5.41 9.87
CA ASN A 295 15.05 5.02 8.50
C ASN A 295 14.53 3.63 8.13
N ASP A 296 14.26 2.76 9.10
CA ASP A 296 13.69 1.42 8.91
C ASP A 296 12.15 1.45 8.94
N LEU A 297 11.57 2.19 9.91
CA LEU A 297 10.11 2.36 10.09
C LEU A 297 9.78 3.82 10.41
N ILE A 298 9.55 4.61 9.35
CA ILE A 298 9.35 6.06 9.47
C ILE A 298 7.97 6.48 9.99
N ARG A 299 6.98 5.60 9.95
CA ARG A 299 5.58 5.94 10.23
C ARG A 299 5.33 6.61 11.58
N PRO A 300 5.95 6.22 12.70
CA PRO A 300 5.82 6.93 13.96
C PRO A 300 6.30 8.39 13.87
N ALA A 301 7.44 8.63 13.25
CA ALA A 301 8.02 9.97 13.10
C ALA A 301 7.20 10.84 12.11
N LEU A 302 6.77 10.28 10.98
CA LEU A 302 6.11 11.03 9.90
C LEU A 302 4.62 11.31 10.17
N TYR A 303 3.91 10.32 10.72
CA TYR A 303 2.44 10.38 10.89
C TYR A 303 2.00 10.37 12.36
N ASN A 304 2.94 10.34 13.30
CA ASN A 304 2.65 10.03 14.71
C ASN A 304 1.84 8.71 14.83
N ALA A 305 2.13 7.75 13.96
CA ALA A 305 1.38 6.51 13.85
C ALA A 305 1.64 5.62 15.06
N TYR A 306 0.56 5.09 15.62
CA TYR A 306 0.64 4.08 16.66
C TYR A 306 1.01 2.72 16.06
N HIS A 307 1.89 2.01 16.75
CA HIS A 307 2.18 0.60 16.57
C HIS A 307 2.20 -0.09 17.94
N LYS A 308 1.59 -1.25 18.05
CA LYS A 308 1.73 -2.06 19.29
C LYS A 308 3.20 -2.45 19.44
N ILE A 309 3.75 -2.21 20.62
CA ILE A 309 5.14 -2.53 20.96
C ILE A 309 5.12 -3.55 22.10
N GLU A 310 5.93 -4.58 21.97
CA GLU A 310 6.08 -5.63 22.95
C GLU A 310 7.56 -5.92 23.18
N VAL A 311 7.98 -5.86 24.47
CA VAL A 311 9.31 -6.29 24.88
C VAL A 311 9.26 -7.79 25.18
N LEU A 312 10.11 -8.57 24.51
CA LEU A 312 10.09 -10.04 24.58
C LEU A 312 10.94 -10.54 25.75
N ASN A 313 10.65 -10.04 26.95
CA ASN A 313 11.25 -10.50 28.19
C ASN A 313 10.16 -10.78 29.28
N ASP A 314 10.56 -11.36 30.38
CA ASP A 314 9.65 -11.73 31.46
C ASP A 314 9.59 -10.69 32.61
N ASN A 315 10.21 -9.50 32.44
CA ASN A 315 10.24 -8.46 33.45
C ASN A 315 8.86 -7.86 33.70
N LYS A 316 8.51 -7.65 34.95
CA LYS A 316 7.21 -7.09 35.38
C LYS A 316 7.33 -5.70 36.00
N GLU A 317 8.52 -5.09 35.97
CA GLU A 317 8.75 -3.72 36.41
C GLU A 317 8.50 -2.75 35.26
N PHE A 318 7.33 -2.16 35.19
CA PHE A 318 6.94 -1.21 34.14
C PHE A 318 7.20 0.22 34.57
N SER A 319 7.61 1.05 33.64
CA SER A 319 7.70 2.50 33.79
C SER A 319 7.60 3.23 32.45
N ASP A 320 7.23 4.52 32.52
CA ASP A 320 7.17 5.39 31.37
C ASP A 320 8.54 5.55 30.70
N CYS A 321 8.54 5.47 29.38
CA CYS A 321 9.74 5.62 28.57
C CYS A 321 9.44 6.16 27.15
N ASN A 322 10.52 6.52 26.46
CA ASN A 322 10.54 6.72 25.03
C ASN A 322 11.35 5.59 24.38
N LEU A 323 10.79 4.94 23.37
CA LEU A 323 11.50 3.98 22.52
C LEU A 323 12.07 4.71 21.31
N VAL A 324 13.41 4.75 21.20
CA VAL A 324 14.14 5.57 20.25
C VAL A 324 15.20 4.75 19.49
N GLY A 325 15.50 5.18 18.27
CA GLY A 325 16.59 4.61 17.48
C GLY A 325 17.93 5.36 17.68
N PRO A 326 18.97 4.95 16.92
CA PRO A 326 20.31 5.51 16.98
C PRO A 326 20.57 6.63 15.96
N VAL A 327 19.61 7.03 15.14
CA VAL A 327 19.77 8.09 14.15
C VAL A 327 19.94 9.44 14.85
N CYS A 328 20.87 10.25 14.32
CA CYS A 328 21.24 11.54 14.92
C CYS A 328 20.20 12.63 14.64
N GLU A 329 18.95 12.37 15.07
CA GLU A 329 17.79 13.26 14.90
C GLU A 329 16.77 13.05 16.02
N SER A 330 16.21 14.14 16.56
CA SER A 330 15.20 14.08 17.62
C SER A 330 13.86 13.47 17.16
N GLY A 331 13.67 13.35 15.85
CA GLY A 331 12.55 12.67 15.20
C GLY A 331 12.66 11.15 15.22
N ASP A 332 13.81 10.58 15.61
CA ASP A 332 14.04 9.14 15.62
C ASP A 332 13.43 8.49 16.87
N PHE A 333 12.16 8.18 16.78
CA PHE A 333 11.43 7.46 17.83
C PHE A 333 10.40 6.50 17.21
N PHE A 334 10.14 5.41 17.92
CA PHE A 334 9.04 4.49 17.64
C PHE A 334 7.81 4.81 18.49
N ALA A 335 8.03 5.24 19.73
CA ALA A 335 6.97 5.72 20.61
C ALA A 335 7.52 6.69 21.68
N LYS A 336 6.65 7.57 22.16
CA LYS A 336 6.93 8.51 23.25
C LYS A 336 5.92 8.36 24.36
N ASN A 337 6.39 8.50 25.61
CA ASN A 337 5.55 8.46 26.81
C ASN A 337 4.68 7.20 26.85
N ILE A 338 5.30 6.04 26.65
CA ILE A 338 4.65 4.73 26.75
C ILE A 338 5.18 3.97 27.95
N GLU A 339 4.35 3.10 28.51
CA GLU A 339 4.73 2.22 29.61
C GLU A 339 5.28 0.90 29.04
N LEU A 340 6.56 0.63 29.30
CA LEU A 340 7.22 -0.62 28.93
C LEU A 340 7.97 -1.22 30.13
N PRO A 341 8.14 -2.57 30.16
CA PRO A 341 8.92 -3.21 31.20
C PRO A 341 10.38 -2.74 31.15
N LYS A 342 11.10 -2.91 32.24
CA LYS A 342 12.55 -2.72 32.30
C LYS A 342 13.22 -3.67 31.31
N THR A 343 14.22 -3.14 30.56
CA THR A 343 14.92 -3.90 29.55
C THR A 343 16.39 -4.07 29.89
N ASN A 344 16.99 -5.11 29.31
CA ASN A 344 18.41 -5.38 29.37
C ASN A 344 19.02 -5.28 27.97
N HIS A 345 20.33 -5.17 27.89
CA HIS A 345 21.07 -5.26 26.63
C HIS A 345 20.72 -6.56 25.90
N ASN A 346 20.43 -6.46 24.59
CA ASN A 346 19.99 -7.54 23.71
C ASN A 346 18.55 -8.05 23.92
N ASP A 347 17.74 -7.50 24.81
CA ASP A 347 16.31 -7.81 24.84
C ASP A 347 15.68 -7.45 23.47
N LEU A 348 14.84 -8.33 22.97
CA LEU A 348 14.14 -8.09 21.69
C LEU A 348 12.87 -7.29 21.91
N ILE A 349 12.57 -6.43 20.97
CA ILE A 349 11.34 -5.64 20.88
C ILE A 349 10.66 -5.91 19.56
N ALA A 350 9.40 -6.31 19.61
CA ALA A 350 8.54 -6.50 18.44
C ALA A 350 7.62 -5.29 18.26
N ILE A 351 7.61 -4.70 17.07
CA ILE A 351 6.76 -3.58 16.68
C ILE A 351 5.79 -4.11 15.62
N TYR A 352 4.53 -4.27 16.01
CA TYR A 352 3.50 -4.94 15.21
C TYR A 352 2.86 -4.03 14.16
N SER A 353 2.07 -4.63 13.27
CA SER A 353 1.32 -3.95 12.19
C SER A 353 2.22 -3.13 11.26
N ALA A 354 3.45 -3.60 11.04
CA ALA A 354 4.47 -2.94 10.24
C ALA A 354 4.56 -3.46 8.78
N GLY A 355 3.64 -4.34 8.37
CA GLY A 355 3.67 -5.00 7.06
C GLY A 355 3.34 -4.09 5.87
N ALA A 356 2.60 -2.99 6.10
CA ALA A 356 2.27 -2.01 5.08
C ALA A 356 2.96 -0.66 5.37
N TYR A 357 3.56 -0.08 4.32
CA TYR A 357 4.24 1.22 4.40
C TYR A 357 5.35 1.29 5.48
N GLY A 358 5.92 0.12 5.82
CA GLY A 358 7.12 -0.01 6.63
C GLY A 358 8.34 -0.02 5.71
N PHE A 359 8.79 -1.22 5.31
CA PHE A 359 9.98 -1.38 4.48
C PHE A 359 9.95 -0.57 3.17
N THR A 360 8.80 -0.43 2.52
CA THR A 360 8.67 0.36 1.27
C THR A 360 8.98 1.84 1.44
N MET A 361 8.91 2.38 2.66
CA MET A 361 9.28 3.76 3.00
C MET A 361 10.65 3.84 3.68
N ALA A 362 11.37 2.73 3.81
CA ALA A 362 12.70 2.72 4.41
C ALA A 362 13.73 3.46 3.53
N SER A 363 14.73 4.03 4.16
CA SER A 363 15.80 4.79 3.51
C SER A 363 17.18 4.39 4.05
N ASN A 364 18.23 4.97 3.46
CA ASN A 364 19.61 4.81 3.91
C ASN A 364 20.12 6.00 4.74
N TYR A 365 19.19 6.70 5.41
CA TYR A 365 19.56 7.85 6.25
C TYR A 365 20.63 7.48 7.28
N ASN A 366 21.61 8.37 7.48
CA ASN A 366 22.86 8.15 8.23
C ASN A 366 23.72 6.98 7.69
N THR A 367 23.64 6.69 6.38
CA THR A 367 24.35 5.58 5.73
C THR A 367 24.08 4.22 6.38
N ARG A 368 22.83 4.02 6.83
CA ARG A 368 22.36 2.75 7.41
C ARG A 368 21.78 1.89 6.29
N GLY A 369 22.27 0.66 6.17
CA GLY A 369 21.73 -0.33 5.22
C GLY A 369 20.31 -0.72 5.57
N ARG A 370 19.42 -0.86 4.56
CA ARG A 370 18.09 -1.40 4.78
C ARG A 370 18.16 -2.83 5.30
N VAL A 371 17.24 -3.15 6.20
CA VAL A 371 17.25 -4.40 6.97
C VAL A 371 16.83 -5.62 6.13
N ALA A 372 17.05 -6.82 6.67
CA ALA A 372 16.57 -8.05 6.07
C ALA A 372 15.03 -8.15 6.14
N GLU A 373 14.42 -8.83 5.14
CA GLU A 373 13.01 -9.19 5.17
C GLU A 373 12.87 -10.71 5.13
N ILE A 374 11.98 -11.25 5.97
CA ILE A 374 11.78 -12.68 6.21
C ILE A 374 10.29 -13.00 6.00
N ALA A 375 9.97 -14.10 5.33
CA ALA A 375 8.63 -14.66 5.29
C ALA A 375 8.55 -15.86 6.21
N VAL A 376 7.41 -16.01 6.88
CA VAL A 376 7.03 -17.25 7.56
C VAL A 376 5.74 -17.75 6.92
N GLU A 377 5.74 -19.01 6.50
CA GLU A 377 4.61 -19.67 5.84
C GLU A 377 4.53 -21.11 6.36
N ASN A 378 3.37 -21.52 6.88
CA ASN A 378 3.19 -22.83 7.52
C ASN A 378 4.25 -23.13 8.60
N GLY A 379 4.66 -22.12 9.36
CA GLY A 379 5.69 -22.22 10.40
C GLY A 379 7.13 -22.33 9.89
N ILE A 380 7.36 -22.26 8.57
CA ILE A 380 8.69 -22.31 7.96
C ILE A 380 9.14 -20.90 7.57
N ASP A 381 10.30 -20.50 8.07
CA ASP A 381 10.90 -19.22 7.74
C ASP A 381 11.80 -19.29 6.50
N ARG A 382 11.82 -18.21 5.73
CA ARG A 382 12.75 -18.03 4.62
C ARG A 382 13.13 -16.56 4.44
N LEU A 383 14.39 -16.32 4.11
CA LEU A 383 14.87 -14.98 3.74
C LEU A 383 14.27 -14.59 2.38
N ILE A 384 13.62 -13.42 2.31
CA ILE A 384 13.03 -12.89 1.06
C ILE A 384 13.70 -11.60 0.58
N ARG A 385 14.53 -10.99 1.41
CA ARG A 385 15.44 -9.90 1.05
C ARG A 385 16.64 -9.92 2.00
N LYS A 386 17.85 -9.85 1.43
CA LYS A 386 19.09 -9.68 2.20
C LYS A 386 19.15 -8.28 2.82
N ARG A 387 19.83 -8.17 3.97
CA ARG A 387 20.28 -6.90 4.52
C ARG A 387 21.25 -6.24 3.54
N GLU A 388 21.15 -4.93 3.35
CA GLU A 388 22.15 -4.18 2.58
C GLU A 388 23.47 -4.11 3.33
N THR A 389 24.57 -4.28 2.61
CA THR A 389 25.94 -4.13 3.09
C THR A 389 26.44 -2.71 2.82
N PHE A 390 27.61 -2.36 3.35
CA PHE A 390 28.25 -1.08 3.03
C PHE A 390 28.55 -0.97 1.53
N GLU A 391 29.00 -2.06 0.93
CA GLU A 391 29.32 -2.13 -0.51
C GLU A 391 28.06 -1.88 -1.37
N ASP A 392 26.89 -2.39 -0.96
CA ASP A 392 25.63 -2.10 -1.66
C ASP A 392 25.31 -0.59 -1.64
N LEU A 393 25.67 0.11 -0.56
CA LEU A 393 25.37 1.55 -0.41
C LEU A 393 26.24 2.43 -1.29
N ILE A 394 27.47 2.04 -1.54
CA ILE A 394 28.46 2.84 -2.29
C ILE A 394 28.64 2.40 -3.74
N ALA A 395 28.03 1.29 -4.15
CA ALA A 395 28.23 0.66 -5.45
C ALA A 395 28.04 1.58 -6.67
N LEU A 396 27.20 2.61 -6.55
CA LEU A 396 26.95 3.58 -7.63
C LEU A 396 27.87 4.81 -7.57
N GLU A 397 28.70 4.93 -6.56
CA GLU A 397 29.56 6.08 -6.30
C GLU A 397 31.05 5.71 -6.39
N GLU A 398 31.38 4.45 -6.07
CA GLU A 398 32.79 3.98 -5.88
C GLU A 398 33.66 4.20 -7.11
N GLU A 399 33.12 3.98 -8.34
CA GLU A 399 33.87 4.18 -9.59
C GLU A 399 34.25 5.65 -9.86
N PHE A 400 33.60 6.62 -9.17
CA PHE A 400 33.86 8.04 -9.34
C PHE A 400 34.81 8.62 -8.28
N ILE A 401 35.27 7.85 -7.31
CA ILE A 401 36.28 8.26 -6.34
C ILE A 401 37.65 8.33 -7.06
N LYS A 402 38.17 9.55 -7.18
CA LYS A 402 39.46 9.81 -7.83
C LYS A 402 40.61 9.83 -6.82
#